data_a477eb393e830b46211a366fdc949caf
#
_entry.id   a477eb393e830b46211a366fdc949caf
#
_cell.length_a   1.000
_cell.length_b   1.000
_cell.length_c   1.000
_cell.angle_alpha   90.00
_cell.angle_beta   90.00
_cell.angle_gamma   90.00
#
_symmetry.space_group_name_H-M   'P 1'
#
loop_
_entity.id
_entity.type
_entity.pdbx_description
1 polymer ?
#
loop_
_entity_poly.entity_id
_entity_poly.type
_entity_poly.pdbx_seq_one_letter_code
_entity_poly.pdbx_strand_id
1 'polypeptide(L)'
;MAVSRAFVKPGLGVGILLLALATAVIHLFLAFSAIPLFGLNFGVVLFILNGLGYLGLLAALQLPIPQLARFRSAARWALLAYAALTIVLWLIMAPSYDSIGYADKAIEVALIALLVADAYAASSQLSRETPGTRATGP
;
A
#
# COMPACT_ATOMS: atom_id res chain seq x y z
N MET A 1 -5.98 -4.01 -27.31
CA MET A 1 -6.14 -3.20 -26.09
C MET A 1 -4.96 -3.49 -25.17
N ALA A 2 -4.08 -2.53 -24.95
CA ALA A 2 -2.97 -2.71 -24.03
C ALA A 2 -3.54 -2.72 -22.58
N VAL A 3 -3.38 -3.85 -21.88
CA VAL A 3 -3.70 -3.93 -20.45
C VAL A 3 -2.75 -2.96 -19.75
N SER A 4 -3.28 -1.85 -19.24
CA SER A 4 -2.51 -0.88 -18.47
C SER A 4 -1.84 -1.64 -17.30
N ARG A 5 -0.51 -1.72 -17.31
CA ARG A 5 0.24 -2.39 -16.25
C ARG A 5 0.00 -1.68 -14.94
N ALA A 6 -0.23 -2.43 -13.87
CA ALA A 6 -0.47 -1.86 -12.54
C ALA A 6 0.72 -1.03 -12.04
N PHE A 7 1.95 -1.40 -12.48
CA PHE A 7 3.21 -0.77 -12.10
C PHE A 7 4.07 -0.46 -13.32
N VAL A 8 4.84 0.62 -13.22
CA VAL A 8 5.76 1.05 -14.26
C VAL A 8 6.92 0.06 -14.39
N LYS A 9 7.42 -0.46 -13.28
CA LYS A 9 8.50 -1.45 -13.23
C LYS A 9 8.02 -2.72 -12.51
N PRO A 10 8.17 -3.92 -13.11
CA PRO A 10 7.73 -5.17 -12.49
C PRO A 10 8.32 -5.42 -11.11
N GLY A 11 9.60 -5.07 -10.90
CA GLY A 11 10.27 -5.25 -9.61
C GLY A 11 9.67 -4.40 -8.49
N LEU A 12 9.25 -3.16 -8.77
CA LEU A 12 8.55 -2.33 -7.79
C LEU A 12 7.20 -2.94 -7.41
N GLY A 13 6.47 -3.47 -8.39
CA GLY A 13 5.19 -4.13 -8.14
C GLY A 13 5.30 -5.35 -7.24
N VAL A 14 6.33 -6.18 -7.44
CA VAL A 14 6.61 -7.34 -6.58
C VAL A 14 7.00 -6.88 -5.17
N GLY A 15 7.85 -5.88 -5.04
CA GLY A 15 8.23 -5.31 -3.74
C GLY A 15 7.02 -4.78 -2.97
N ILE A 16 6.17 -4.00 -3.62
CA ILE A 16 4.92 -3.47 -3.02
C ILE A 16 4.00 -4.62 -2.59
N LEU A 17 3.84 -5.64 -3.43
CA LEU A 17 3.05 -6.83 -3.11
C LEU A 17 3.57 -7.52 -1.84
N LEU A 18 4.85 -7.82 -1.79
CA LEU A 18 5.45 -8.55 -0.66
C LEU A 18 5.38 -7.76 0.64
N LEU A 19 5.70 -6.46 0.62
CA LEU A 19 5.65 -5.63 1.82
C LEU A 19 4.22 -5.41 2.32
N ALA A 20 3.26 -5.17 1.42
CA ALA A 20 1.86 -5.02 1.82
C ALA A 20 1.25 -6.32 2.36
N LEU A 21 1.63 -7.48 1.80
CA LEU A 21 1.25 -8.78 2.35
C LEU A 21 1.91 -9.03 3.72
N ALA A 22 3.18 -8.68 3.89
CA ALA A 22 3.88 -8.89 5.14
C ALA A 22 3.22 -8.12 6.29
N THR A 23 2.94 -6.82 6.11
CA THR A 23 2.25 -6.03 7.15
C THR A 23 0.82 -6.53 7.38
N ALA A 24 0.06 -6.91 6.34
CA ALA A 24 -1.27 -7.49 6.50
C ALA A 24 -1.24 -8.77 7.35
N VAL A 25 -0.29 -9.67 7.07
CA VAL A 25 -0.12 -10.93 7.81
C VAL A 25 0.26 -10.66 9.26
N ILE A 26 1.18 -9.71 9.52
CA ILE A 26 1.58 -9.34 10.89
C ILE A 26 0.36 -8.86 11.68
N HIS A 27 -0.44 -7.95 11.12
CA HIS A 27 -1.63 -7.42 11.80
C HIS A 27 -2.68 -8.50 12.09
N LEU A 28 -2.97 -9.37 11.11
CA LEU A 28 -3.91 -10.47 11.31
C LEU A 28 -3.37 -11.50 12.30
N PHE A 29 -2.09 -11.83 12.24
CA PHE A 29 -1.46 -12.73 13.19
C PHE A 29 -1.55 -12.20 14.62
N LEU A 30 -1.21 -10.92 14.84
CA LEU A 30 -1.33 -10.28 16.15
C LEU A 30 -2.77 -10.26 16.65
N ALA A 31 -3.74 -9.96 15.78
CA ALA A 31 -5.15 -9.99 16.11
C ALA A 31 -5.59 -11.39 16.59
N PHE A 32 -5.33 -12.43 15.78
CA PHE A 32 -5.75 -13.79 16.11
C PHE A 32 -5.02 -14.35 17.33
N SER A 33 -3.76 -13.99 17.55
CA SER A 33 -3.01 -14.39 18.74
C SER A 33 -3.54 -13.71 20.02
N ALA A 34 -4.12 -12.52 19.91
CA ALA A 34 -4.65 -11.78 21.05
C ALA A 34 -6.07 -12.21 21.46
N ILE A 35 -6.88 -12.77 20.53
CA ILE A 35 -8.27 -13.18 20.81
C ILE A 35 -8.38 -14.14 22.02
N PRO A 36 -7.58 -15.23 22.12
CA PRO A 36 -7.68 -16.15 23.25
C PRO A 36 -7.35 -15.53 24.61
N LEU A 37 -6.52 -14.47 24.60
CA LEU A 37 -6.04 -13.82 25.81
C LEU A 37 -6.93 -12.67 26.27
N PHE A 38 -7.48 -11.90 25.33
CA PHE A 38 -8.15 -10.64 25.60
C PHE A 38 -9.57 -10.55 25.02
N GLY A 39 -10.02 -11.59 24.31
CA GLY A 39 -11.29 -11.57 23.59
C GLY A 39 -11.30 -10.58 22.42
N LEU A 40 -12.48 -10.38 21.84
CA LEU A 40 -12.70 -9.36 20.80
C LEU A 40 -12.86 -7.98 21.48
N ASN A 41 -11.74 -7.31 21.69
CA ASN A 41 -11.73 -5.93 22.18
C ASN A 41 -11.43 -4.94 21.04
N PHE A 42 -11.50 -3.65 21.34
CA PHE A 42 -11.29 -2.59 20.36
C PHE A 42 -9.93 -2.69 19.63
N GLY A 43 -8.85 -3.01 20.36
CA GLY A 43 -7.50 -3.17 19.77
C GLY A 43 -7.44 -4.34 18.79
N VAL A 44 -8.01 -5.49 19.17
CA VAL A 44 -8.07 -6.68 18.27
C VAL A 44 -8.85 -6.37 17.00
N VAL A 45 -9.99 -5.68 17.13
CA VAL A 45 -10.80 -5.27 15.96
C VAL A 45 -10.01 -4.33 15.06
N LEU A 46 -9.27 -3.37 15.62
CA LEU A 46 -8.41 -2.48 14.83
C LEU A 46 -7.33 -3.25 14.07
N PHE A 47 -6.67 -4.25 14.69
CA PHE A 47 -5.69 -5.07 14.01
C PHE A 47 -6.30 -5.88 12.85
N ILE A 48 -7.51 -6.45 13.05
CA ILE A 48 -8.22 -7.16 11.97
C ILE A 48 -8.53 -6.19 10.83
N LEU A 49 -9.13 -5.04 11.13
CA LEU A 49 -9.47 -4.05 10.11
C LEU A 49 -8.23 -3.54 9.39
N ASN A 50 -7.11 -3.39 10.10
CA ASN A 50 -5.86 -2.95 9.52
C ASN A 50 -5.31 -3.98 8.53
N GLY A 51 -5.22 -5.25 8.90
CA GLY A 51 -4.80 -6.32 8.00
C GLY A 51 -5.71 -6.44 6.77
N LEU A 52 -7.03 -6.40 6.96
CA LEU A 52 -7.99 -6.44 5.85
C LEU A 52 -7.92 -5.20 4.96
N GLY A 53 -7.64 -4.02 5.53
CA GLY A 53 -7.44 -2.78 4.79
C GLY A 53 -6.26 -2.87 3.84
N TYR A 54 -5.12 -3.38 4.30
CA TYR A 54 -3.95 -3.64 3.44
C TYR A 54 -4.28 -4.62 2.31
N LEU A 55 -4.97 -5.73 2.60
CA LEU A 55 -5.36 -6.72 1.59
C LEU A 55 -6.33 -6.13 0.57
N GLY A 56 -7.32 -5.36 1.00
CA GLY A 56 -8.30 -4.72 0.12
C GLY A 56 -7.67 -3.70 -0.81
N LEU A 57 -6.81 -2.82 -0.30
CA LEU A 57 -6.11 -1.82 -1.09
C LEU A 57 -5.09 -2.45 -2.04
N LEU A 58 -4.39 -3.49 -1.59
CA LEU A 58 -3.50 -4.26 -2.44
C LEU A 58 -4.25 -4.95 -3.57
N ALA A 59 -5.40 -5.57 -3.28
CA ALA A 59 -6.25 -6.19 -4.27
C ALA A 59 -6.75 -5.16 -5.31
N ALA A 60 -7.18 -3.98 -4.88
CA ALA A 60 -7.59 -2.90 -5.76
C ALA A 60 -6.46 -2.42 -6.68
N LEU A 61 -5.20 -2.46 -6.19
CA LEU A 61 -4.02 -2.06 -6.96
C LEU A 61 -3.56 -3.14 -7.93
N GLN A 62 -3.57 -4.41 -7.54
CA GLN A 62 -2.93 -5.52 -8.23
C GLN A 62 -3.85 -6.33 -9.15
N LEU A 63 -5.13 -6.49 -8.77
CA LEU A 63 -6.02 -7.36 -9.53
C LEU A 63 -6.25 -6.83 -10.96
N PRO A 64 -6.13 -7.69 -11.98
CA PRO A 64 -6.33 -7.31 -13.37
C PRO A 64 -7.84 -7.20 -13.73
N ILE A 65 -8.60 -6.53 -12.88
CA ILE A 65 -10.04 -6.30 -13.07
C ILE A 65 -10.22 -4.98 -13.84
N PRO A 66 -10.83 -4.99 -15.02
CA PRO A 66 -10.97 -3.78 -15.85
C PRO A 66 -11.66 -2.62 -15.13
N GLN A 67 -12.67 -2.92 -14.30
CA GLN A 67 -13.40 -1.93 -13.51
C GLN A 67 -12.50 -1.22 -12.48
N LEU A 68 -11.48 -1.91 -11.96
CA LEU A 68 -10.52 -1.36 -11.00
C LEU A 68 -9.39 -0.58 -11.67
N ALA A 69 -9.17 -0.78 -12.97
CA ALA A 69 -8.07 -0.15 -13.70
C ALA A 69 -8.07 1.38 -13.57
N ARG A 70 -9.24 2.00 -13.60
CA ARG A 70 -9.42 3.46 -13.45
C ARG A 70 -9.08 3.97 -12.04
N PHE A 71 -9.13 3.09 -11.04
CA PHE A 71 -8.89 3.46 -9.64
C PHE A 71 -7.46 3.15 -9.16
N ARG A 72 -6.60 2.56 -10.00
CA ARG A 72 -5.24 2.16 -9.60
C ARG A 72 -4.40 3.30 -9.06
N SER A 73 -4.49 4.48 -9.66
CA SER A 73 -3.80 5.65 -9.14
C SER A 73 -4.32 6.04 -7.76
N ALA A 74 -5.64 6.07 -7.59
CA ALA A 74 -6.27 6.34 -6.30
C ALA A 74 -5.93 5.27 -5.26
N ALA A 75 -5.95 3.99 -5.62
CA ALA A 75 -5.58 2.88 -4.74
C ALA A 75 -4.11 2.96 -4.28
N ARG A 76 -3.19 3.39 -5.17
CA ARG A 76 -1.78 3.63 -4.82
C ARG A 76 -1.65 4.71 -3.74
N TRP A 77 -2.27 5.87 -3.95
CA TRP A 77 -2.24 6.96 -2.98
C TRP A 77 -2.98 6.62 -1.70
N ALA A 78 -4.09 5.87 -1.79
CA ALA A 78 -4.81 5.38 -0.63
C ALA A 78 -3.96 4.40 0.19
N LEU A 79 -3.24 3.46 -0.45
CA LEU A 79 -2.34 2.53 0.24
C LEU A 79 -1.19 3.27 0.92
N LEU A 80 -0.61 4.29 0.27
CA LEU A 80 0.42 5.14 0.85
C LEU A 80 -0.10 5.90 2.08
N ALA A 81 -1.24 6.58 1.94
CA ALA A 81 -1.85 7.32 3.05
C ALA A 81 -2.26 6.38 4.20
N TYR A 82 -2.72 5.17 3.88
CA TYR A 82 -3.08 4.16 4.85
C TYR A 82 -1.86 3.69 5.66
N ALA A 83 -0.75 3.38 5.00
CA ALA A 83 0.50 3.01 5.67
C ALA A 83 1.04 4.15 6.54
N ALA A 84 0.98 5.39 6.08
CA ALA A 84 1.36 6.54 6.88
C ALA A 84 0.45 6.71 8.12
N LEU A 85 -0.87 6.52 7.96
CA LEU A 85 -1.84 6.59 9.06
C LEU A 85 -1.57 5.51 10.11
N THR A 86 -1.27 4.27 9.71
CA THR A 86 -1.00 3.17 10.65
C THR A 86 0.27 3.42 11.44
N ILE A 87 1.31 4.00 10.85
CA ILE A 87 2.52 4.43 11.57
C ILE A 87 2.18 5.49 12.62
N VAL A 88 1.43 6.51 12.24
CA VAL A 88 1.02 7.59 13.18
C VAL A 88 0.17 7.04 14.32
N LEU A 89 -0.81 6.18 14.02
CA LEU A 89 -1.65 5.57 15.04
C LEU A 89 -0.82 4.70 16.00
N TRP A 90 0.14 3.95 15.49
CA TRP A 90 1.05 3.16 16.33
C TRP A 90 1.88 4.05 17.26
N LEU A 91 2.44 5.15 16.76
CA LEU A 91 3.21 6.09 17.59
C LEU A 91 2.39 6.72 18.71
N ILE A 92 1.08 6.90 18.52
CA ILE A 92 0.20 7.56 19.48
C ILE A 92 -0.45 6.54 20.44
N MET A 93 -0.81 5.35 19.94
CA MET A 93 -1.70 4.43 20.64
C MET A 93 -1.01 3.16 21.14
N ALA A 94 0.24 2.87 20.73
CA ALA A 94 0.89 1.63 21.15
C ALA A 94 1.09 1.61 22.68
N PRO A 95 0.61 0.55 23.36
CA PRO A 95 0.78 0.42 24.81
C PRO A 95 2.23 0.09 25.19
N SER A 96 2.99 -0.46 24.26
CA SER A 96 4.42 -0.75 24.36
C SER A 96 5.06 -0.74 22.99
N TYR A 97 6.34 -0.40 22.94
CA TYR A 97 7.15 -0.40 21.73
C TYR A 97 8.00 -1.66 21.73
N ASP A 98 7.49 -2.71 21.09
CA ASP A 98 8.16 -4.01 20.97
C ASP A 98 8.86 -4.21 19.62
N SER A 99 9.66 -5.26 19.51
CA SER A 99 10.43 -5.56 18.30
C SER A 99 9.55 -5.88 17.08
N ILE A 100 8.38 -6.48 17.29
CA ILE A 100 7.43 -6.80 16.21
C ILE A 100 6.81 -5.52 15.66
N GLY A 101 6.40 -4.62 16.54
CA GLY A 101 5.90 -3.31 16.16
C GLY A 101 6.91 -2.49 15.36
N TYR A 102 8.18 -2.45 15.79
CA TYR A 102 9.23 -1.77 15.03
C TYR A 102 9.51 -2.43 13.69
N ALA A 103 9.53 -3.77 13.61
CA ALA A 103 9.71 -4.50 12.35
C ALA A 103 8.58 -4.20 11.38
N ASP A 104 7.34 -4.22 11.83
CA ASP A 104 6.16 -3.86 11.02
C ASP A 104 6.25 -2.41 10.52
N LYS A 105 6.62 -1.46 11.37
CA LYS A 105 6.78 -0.05 10.95
C LYS A 105 7.93 0.12 9.94
N ALA A 106 9.01 -0.63 10.05
CA ALA A 106 10.08 -0.63 9.04
C ALA A 106 9.58 -1.15 7.69
N ILE A 107 8.73 -2.19 7.67
CA ILE A 107 8.07 -2.72 6.48
C ILE A 107 7.15 -1.65 5.87
N GLU A 108 6.35 -0.96 6.66
CA GLU A 108 5.44 0.09 6.20
C GLU A 108 6.20 1.30 5.61
N VAL A 109 7.30 1.71 6.24
CA VAL A 109 8.17 2.78 5.70
C VAL A 109 8.77 2.37 4.35
N ALA A 110 9.27 1.13 4.24
CA ALA A 110 9.76 0.60 2.97
C ALA A 110 8.66 0.54 1.90
N LEU A 111 7.44 0.14 2.28
CA LEU A 111 6.27 0.14 1.40
C LEU A 111 5.95 1.54 0.87
N ILE A 112 5.93 2.56 1.74
CA ILE A 112 5.74 3.96 1.35
C ILE A 112 6.82 4.39 0.36
N ALA A 113 8.09 4.08 0.62
CA ALA A 113 9.19 4.42 -0.28
C ALA A 113 9.02 3.81 -1.68
N LEU A 114 8.61 2.54 -1.77
CA LEU A 114 8.34 1.88 -3.06
C LEU A 114 7.12 2.47 -3.78
N LEU A 115 6.05 2.81 -3.06
CA LEU A 115 4.86 3.44 -3.64
C LEU A 115 5.17 4.82 -4.21
N VAL A 116 5.98 5.61 -3.49
CA VAL A 116 6.47 6.91 -3.96
C VAL A 116 7.34 6.74 -5.19
N ALA A 117 8.29 5.80 -5.19
CA ALA A 117 9.16 5.53 -6.34
C ALA A 117 8.36 5.12 -7.57
N ASP A 118 7.31 4.30 -7.42
CA ASP A 118 6.43 3.88 -8.51
C ASP A 118 5.58 5.06 -9.04
N ALA A 119 5.10 5.94 -8.16
CA ALA A 119 4.36 7.14 -8.55
C ALA A 119 5.24 8.10 -9.37
N TYR A 120 6.49 8.34 -8.95
CA TYR A 120 7.44 9.16 -9.69
C TYR A 120 7.80 8.55 -11.06
N ALA A 121 8.01 7.24 -11.13
CA ALA A 121 8.27 6.55 -12.38
C ALA A 121 7.09 6.68 -13.36
N ALA A 122 5.87 6.61 -12.87
CA ALA A 122 4.66 6.79 -13.68
C ALA A 122 4.56 8.22 -14.25
N SER A 123 4.80 9.24 -13.44
CA SER A 123 4.74 10.65 -13.90
C SER A 123 5.81 10.97 -14.94
N SER A 124 7.01 10.42 -14.78
CA SER A 124 8.12 10.61 -15.73
C SER A 124 7.85 10.00 -17.10
N GLN A 125 7.08 8.91 -17.19
CA GLN A 125 6.69 8.31 -18.46
C GLN A 125 5.67 9.17 -19.20
N LEU A 126 4.65 9.68 -18.50
CA LEU A 126 3.64 10.57 -19.08
C LEU A 126 4.28 11.83 -19.71
N SER A 127 5.28 12.39 -19.03
CA SER A 127 5.99 13.57 -19.53
C SER A 127 6.84 13.30 -20.80
N ARG A 128 7.25 12.06 -21.02
CA ARG A 128 8.02 11.66 -22.23
C ARG A 128 7.12 11.33 -23.40
N GLU A 129 5.89 10.89 -23.16
CA GLU A 129 4.93 10.50 -24.20
C GLU A 129 4.16 11.70 -24.77
N THR A 130 4.30 12.89 -24.17
CA THR A 130 3.76 14.16 -24.72
C THR A 130 4.88 14.91 -25.45
N PRO A 131 5.30 14.51 -26.67
CA PRO A 131 6.17 15.34 -27.51
C PRO A 131 5.35 16.55 -27.88
N GLY A 132 5.88 17.74 -27.54
CA GLY A 132 5.21 18.99 -27.86
C GLY A 132 4.69 18.97 -29.27
N THR A 133 3.39 19.16 -29.41
CA THR A 133 2.77 19.62 -30.66
C THR A 133 3.29 21.05 -30.87
N ARG A 134 4.57 21.17 -31.27
CA ARG A 134 5.04 22.41 -31.87
C ARG A 134 4.21 22.60 -33.12
N ALA A 135 3.22 23.46 -32.98
CA ALA A 135 2.50 24.03 -34.09
C ALA A 135 3.53 24.48 -35.14
N THR A 136 3.60 23.75 -36.25
CA THR A 136 4.05 24.31 -37.51
C THR A 136 2.92 25.26 -37.93
N GLY A 137 3.01 26.50 -37.46
CA GLY A 137 2.25 27.60 -38.03
C GLY A 137 2.77 27.89 -39.44
N PRO A 138 1.89 28.30 -40.32
CA PRO A 138 2.21 28.62 -41.71
C PRO A 138 3.13 29.83 -41.84
#